data_d482875940f8602118a6b03951057c98
#
_entry.id   d482875940f8602118a6b03951057c98
#
_cell.length_a   1.000
_cell.length_b   1.000
_cell.length_c   1.000
_cell.angle_alpha   90.00
_cell.angle_beta   90.00
_cell.angle_gamma   90.00
#
_symmetry.space_group_name_H-M   'P 1'
#
loop_
_entity.id
_entity.type
_entity.pdbx_description
1 polymer ?
#
loop_
_entity_poly.entity_id
_entity_poly.type
_entity_poly.pdbx_seq_one_letter_code
_entity_poly.pdbx_strand_id
1 'polypeptide(L)'
;MTLTLFDLDNTLLAGDSDYEWGQFLIDRGVVARADYEAQNARFFEQYKAGTLDIHEYLGFALGPLAAHTPGDLERWREAFVRERIQPMILPRARDLVAGHLGAGELCAVVTATNSFVTAPIVREFGVPHLVATEPESEAGRFTGRVAGTPCFREGKLQRVDEWLAGLGLHFTQFEDSRFYSDSHNDLPLLERVRHAVAVDPDPQLGAEARRRGWPVISLR
;
A
#
# COMPACT_ATOMS: atom_id res chain seq x y z
N MET A 1 -15.68 3.14 19.46
CA MET A 1 -15.19 2.32 18.30
C MET A 1 -13.71 2.59 18.11
N THR A 2 -12.95 1.58 17.75
CA THR A 2 -11.52 1.71 17.43
C THR A 2 -11.29 1.52 15.93
N LEU A 3 -10.46 2.39 15.35
CA LEU A 3 -10.02 2.32 13.95
C LEU A 3 -8.55 1.90 13.92
N THR A 4 -8.23 0.84 13.16
CA THR A 4 -6.84 0.42 12.97
C THR A 4 -6.49 0.33 11.50
N LEU A 5 -5.51 1.11 11.11
CA LEU A 5 -5.01 1.23 9.75
C LEU A 5 -3.61 0.63 9.66
N PHE A 6 -3.33 -0.02 8.54
CA PHE A 6 -2.03 -0.62 8.27
C PHE A 6 -1.56 -0.16 6.89
N ASP A 7 -0.36 0.36 6.79
CA ASP A 7 0.34 0.37 5.53
C ASP A 7 0.73 -1.08 5.14
N LEU A 8 1.03 -1.32 3.87
CA LEU A 8 1.27 -2.66 3.34
C LEU A 8 2.76 -2.94 3.11
N ASP A 9 3.33 -2.18 2.18
CA ASP A 9 4.66 -2.42 1.64
C ASP A 9 5.73 -2.05 2.66
N ASN A 10 6.69 -2.94 2.90
CA ASN A 10 7.70 -2.84 3.98
C ASN A 10 7.13 -2.77 5.42
N THR A 11 5.81 -2.71 5.59
CA THR A 11 5.11 -2.73 6.88
C THR A 11 4.59 -4.12 7.21
N LEU A 12 3.54 -4.61 6.50
CA LEU A 12 3.01 -5.97 6.66
C LEU A 12 3.76 -7.00 5.80
N LEU A 13 4.38 -6.54 4.74
CA LEU A 13 5.25 -7.33 3.85
C LEU A 13 6.73 -7.05 4.14
N ALA A 14 7.58 -8.06 3.90
CA ALA A 14 9.03 -7.93 3.97
C ALA A 14 9.65 -7.25 2.73
N GLY A 15 8.89 -6.43 2.00
CA GLY A 15 9.33 -5.74 0.79
C GLY A 15 8.18 -4.95 0.16
N ASP A 16 8.41 -4.47 -1.06
CA ASP A 16 7.52 -3.59 -1.81
C ASP A 16 6.81 -4.39 -2.90
N SER A 17 5.47 -4.48 -2.80
CA SER A 17 4.65 -5.26 -3.74
C SER A 17 4.57 -4.65 -5.13
N ASP A 18 4.70 -3.33 -5.27
CA ASP A 18 4.67 -2.66 -6.57
C ASP A 18 6.00 -2.87 -7.32
N TYR A 19 7.12 -2.75 -6.60
CA TYR A 19 8.44 -3.08 -7.12
C TYR A 19 8.51 -4.55 -7.58
N GLU A 20 8.07 -5.48 -6.74
CA GLU A 20 8.08 -6.92 -7.04
C GLU A 20 7.13 -7.29 -8.18
N TRP A 21 5.99 -6.59 -8.31
CA TRP A 21 5.11 -6.75 -9.48
C TRP A 21 5.85 -6.40 -10.78
N GLY A 22 6.57 -5.29 -10.79
CA GLY A 22 7.42 -4.91 -11.92
C GLY A 22 8.48 -5.96 -12.24
N GLN A 23 9.20 -6.47 -11.23
CA GLN A 23 10.19 -7.54 -11.42
C GLN A 23 9.56 -8.84 -11.93
N PHE A 24 8.39 -9.19 -11.43
CA PHE A 24 7.65 -10.35 -11.91
C PHE A 24 7.26 -10.22 -13.39
N LEU A 25 6.80 -9.05 -13.83
CA LEU A 25 6.47 -8.80 -15.23
C LEU A 25 7.71 -8.86 -16.14
N ILE A 26 8.85 -8.38 -15.66
CA ILE A 26 10.15 -8.51 -16.35
C ILE A 26 10.53 -10.00 -16.52
N ASP A 27 10.47 -10.78 -15.45
CA ASP A 27 10.86 -12.18 -15.47
C ASP A 27 9.93 -13.04 -16.34
N ARG A 28 8.69 -12.60 -16.54
CA ARG A 28 7.73 -13.21 -17.48
C ARG A 28 7.86 -12.71 -18.93
N GLY A 29 8.78 -11.77 -19.17
CA GLY A 29 8.96 -11.19 -20.51
C GLY A 29 7.77 -10.32 -20.97
N VAL A 30 6.94 -9.85 -20.04
CA VAL A 30 5.77 -9.01 -20.32
C VAL A 30 6.20 -7.58 -20.65
N VAL A 31 7.27 -7.11 -20.00
CA VAL A 31 7.87 -5.79 -20.22
C VAL A 31 9.35 -5.92 -20.54
N ALA A 32 9.91 -4.96 -21.29
CA ALA A 32 11.32 -4.95 -21.66
C ALA A 32 12.20 -4.66 -20.43
N ARG A 33 13.09 -5.60 -20.07
CA ARG A 33 13.91 -5.55 -18.85
C ARG A 33 14.67 -4.24 -18.70
N ALA A 34 15.47 -3.87 -19.71
CA ALA A 34 16.41 -2.76 -19.60
C ALA A 34 15.70 -1.42 -19.29
N ASP A 35 14.60 -1.15 -20.01
CA ASP A 35 13.87 0.11 -19.86
C ASP A 35 13.07 0.14 -18.56
N TYR A 36 12.47 -1.01 -18.18
CA TYR A 36 11.62 -1.09 -16.99
C TYR A 36 12.43 -1.03 -15.70
N GLU A 37 13.56 -1.77 -15.62
CA GLU A 37 14.46 -1.74 -14.45
C GLU A 37 15.03 -0.34 -14.22
N ALA A 38 15.47 0.36 -15.28
CA ALA A 38 16.01 1.71 -15.15
C ALA A 38 14.97 2.70 -14.60
N GLN A 39 13.74 2.64 -15.10
CA GLN A 39 12.66 3.50 -14.61
C GLN A 39 12.23 3.14 -13.19
N ASN A 40 12.07 1.85 -12.90
CA ASN A 40 11.70 1.38 -11.57
C ASN A 40 12.73 1.78 -10.51
N ALA A 41 14.03 1.63 -10.80
CA ALA A 41 15.10 2.08 -9.92
C ALA A 41 15.07 3.61 -9.70
N ARG A 42 14.85 4.40 -10.76
CA ARG A 42 14.71 5.86 -10.66
C ARG A 42 13.58 6.26 -9.71
N PHE A 43 12.40 5.70 -9.89
CA PHE A 43 11.23 6.00 -9.07
C PHE A 43 11.41 5.55 -7.62
N PHE A 44 12.06 4.41 -7.40
CA PHE A 44 12.37 3.93 -6.05
C PHE A 44 13.31 4.89 -5.29
N GLU A 45 14.35 5.42 -5.97
CA GLU A 45 15.22 6.44 -5.35
C GLU A 45 14.47 7.75 -5.07
N GLN A 46 13.59 8.19 -5.97
CA GLN A 46 12.75 9.37 -5.73
C GLN A 46 11.78 9.15 -4.55
N TYR A 47 11.21 7.95 -4.41
CA TYR A 47 10.34 7.59 -3.28
C TYR A 47 11.10 7.71 -1.95
N LYS A 48 12.29 7.10 -1.86
CA LYS A 48 13.15 7.19 -0.65
C LYS A 48 13.60 8.61 -0.33
N ALA A 49 13.87 9.40 -1.35
CA ALA A 49 14.26 10.81 -1.18
C ALA A 49 13.06 11.73 -0.86
N GLY A 50 11.83 11.22 -0.94
CA GLY A 50 10.62 12.04 -0.78
C GLY A 50 10.36 13.02 -1.93
N THR A 51 10.95 12.82 -3.11
CA THR A 51 10.84 13.68 -4.29
C THR A 51 10.00 13.08 -5.42
N LEU A 52 9.35 11.94 -5.17
CA LEU A 52 8.54 11.23 -6.16
C LEU A 52 7.39 12.09 -6.68
N ASP A 53 7.32 12.30 -8.00
CA ASP A 53 6.09 12.72 -8.67
C ASP A 53 5.17 11.51 -8.82
N ILE A 54 4.11 11.49 -8.03
CA ILE A 54 3.18 10.35 -7.99
C ILE A 54 2.45 10.15 -9.31
N HIS A 55 2.14 11.20 -10.06
CA HIS A 55 1.42 11.09 -11.33
C HIS A 55 2.32 10.51 -12.42
N GLU A 56 3.59 10.94 -12.48
CA GLU A 56 4.58 10.36 -13.40
C GLU A 56 4.78 8.88 -13.10
N TYR A 57 4.96 8.54 -11.80
CA TYR A 57 5.12 7.17 -11.37
C TYR A 57 3.93 6.29 -11.73
N LEU A 58 2.71 6.74 -11.45
CA LEU A 58 1.49 5.97 -11.73
C LEU A 58 1.26 5.78 -13.22
N GLY A 59 1.62 6.75 -14.07
CA GLY A 59 1.61 6.56 -15.52
C GLY A 59 2.52 5.40 -15.97
N PHE A 60 3.67 5.24 -15.32
CA PHE A 60 4.58 4.12 -15.55
C PHE A 60 4.02 2.81 -14.97
N ALA A 61 3.63 2.78 -13.68
CA ALA A 61 3.21 1.58 -12.97
C ALA A 61 1.91 0.96 -13.52
N LEU A 62 0.97 1.80 -13.98
CA LEU A 62 -0.30 1.35 -14.55
C LEU A 62 -0.24 1.05 -16.06
N GLY A 63 0.84 1.42 -16.74
CA GLY A 63 1.04 1.17 -18.16
C GLY A 63 0.83 -0.30 -18.55
N PRO A 64 1.45 -1.27 -17.87
CA PRO A 64 1.24 -2.69 -18.13
C PRO A 64 -0.22 -3.14 -17.99
N LEU A 65 -1.00 -2.56 -17.06
CA LEU A 65 -2.41 -2.89 -16.90
C LEU A 65 -3.23 -2.49 -18.13
N ALA A 66 -2.92 -1.34 -18.73
CA ALA A 66 -3.60 -0.87 -19.94
C ALA A 66 -3.21 -1.66 -21.18
N ALA A 67 -1.98 -2.17 -21.24
CA ALA A 67 -1.43 -2.85 -22.41
C ALA A 67 -1.96 -4.28 -22.60
N HIS A 68 -2.53 -4.91 -21.56
CA HIS A 68 -2.87 -6.32 -21.56
C HIS A 68 -4.36 -6.59 -21.30
N THR A 69 -4.80 -7.82 -21.63
CA THR A 69 -6.19 -8.22 -21.40
C THR A 69 -6.45 -8.48 -19.91
N PRO A 70 -7.68 -8.25 -19.41
CA PRO A 70 -8.01 -8.56 -18.01
C PRO A 70 -7.69 -10.01 -17.62
N GLY A 71 -7.97 -10.97 -18.51
CA GLY A 71 -7.69 -12.38 -18.24
C GLY A 71 -6.18 -12.72 -18.14
N ASP A 72 -5.32 -12.04 -18.92
CA ASP A 72 -3.87 -12.18 -18.79
C ASP A 72 -3.38 -11.61 -17.47
N LEU A 73 -3.85 -10.40 -17.14
CA LEU A 73 -3.51 -9.70 -15.90
C LEU A 73 -3.91 -10.52 -14.67
N GLU A 74 -5.11 -11.10 -14.65
CA GLU A 74 -5.57 -11.95 -13.54
C GLU A 74 -4.70 -13.19 -13.36
N ARG A 75 -4.38 -13.89 -14.44
CA ARG A 75 -3.48 -15.06 -14.38
C ARG A 75 -2.10 -14.71 -13.85
N TRP A 76 -1.54 -13.58 -14.29
CA TRP A 76 -0.24 -13.13 -13.79
C TRP A 76 -0.31 -12.71 -12.33
N ARG A 77 -1.36 -12.01 -11.92
CA ARG A 77 -1.56 -11.60 -10.53
C ARG A 77 -1.69 -12.80 -9.58
N GLU A 78 -2.42 -13.85 -9.97
CA GLU A 78 -2.52 -15.08 -9.19
C GLU A 78 -1.15 -15.76 -9.02
N ALA A 79 -0.38 -15.86 -10.11
CA ALA A 79 0.98 -16.38 -10.05
C ALA A 79 1.90 -15.49 -9.20
N PHE A 80 1.81 -14.18 -9.34
CA PHE A 80 2.57 -13.20 -8.57
C PHE A 80 2.33 -13.34 -7.07
N VAL A 81 1.07 -13.42 -6.64
CA VAL A 81 0.74 -13.59 -5.22
C VAL A 81 1.37 -14.86 -4.68
N ARG A 82 1.21 -15.97 -5.38
CA ARG A 82 1.78 -17.25 -4.95
C ARG A 82 3.30 -17.27 -4.92
N GLU A 83 3.95 -16.72 -5.94
CA GLU A 83 5.39 -16.88 -6.17
C GLU A 83 6.24 -15.81 -5.48
N ARG A 84 5.70 -14.59 -5.34
CA ARG A 84 6.43 -13.44 -4.80
C ARG A 84 5.88 -12.96 -3.47
N ILE A 85 4.56 -12.83 -3.34
CA ILE A 85 3.96 -12.21 -2.17
C ILE A 85 3.91 -13.16 -0.98
N GLN A 86 3.46 -14.40 -1.15
CA GLN A 86 3.35 -15.34 -0.02
C GLN A 86 4.65 -15.51 0.78
N PRO A 87 5.84 -15.59 0.14
CA PRO A 87 7.11 -15.62 0.88
C PRO A 87 7.45 -14.32 1.63
N MET A 88 6.86 -13.19 1.23
CA MET A 88 7.10 -11.87 1.83
C MET A 88 6.17 -11.57 3.01
N ILE A 89 5.11 -12.35 3.21
CA ILE A 89 4.18 -12.13 4.32
C ILE A 89 4.87 -12.49 5.64
N LEU A 90 4.98 -11.49 6.51
CA LEU A 90 5.60 -11.64 7.82
C LEU A 90 4.65 -12.34 8.79
N PRO A 91 5.07 -13.43 9.48
CA PRO A 91 4.23 -14.10 10.47
C PRO A 91 3.75 -13.16 11.58
N ARG A 92 4.65 -12.30 12.11
CA ARG A 92 4.29 -11.31 13.14
C ARG A 92 3.28 -10.27 12.64
N ALA A 93 3.30 -9.94 11.34
CA ALA A 93 2.29 -9.06 10.75
C ALA A 93 0.91 -9.74 10.72
N ARG A 94 0.85 -11.05 10.38
CA ARG A 94 -0.40 -11.82 10.49
C ARG A 94 -0.94 -11.83 11.92
N ASP A 95 -0.08 -12.07 12.91
CA ASP A 95 -0.47 -12.09 14.33
C ASP A 95 -0.97 -10.70 14.79
N LEU A 96 -0.29 -9.62 14.40
CA LEU A 96 -0.70 -8.25 14.69
C LEU A 96 -2.09 -7.95 14.12
N VAL A 97 -2.29 -8.21 12.84
CA VAL A 97 -3.57 -7.96 12.15
C VAL A 97 -4.69 -8.81 12.77
N ALA A 98 -4.42 -10.11 13.01
CA ALA A 98 -5.39 -11.02 13.62
C ALA A 98 -5.80 -10.56 15.03
N GLY A 99 -4.87 -10.00 15.81
CA GLY A 99 -5.16 -9.42 17.12
C GLY A 99 -6.19 -8.28 17.05
N HIS A 100 -6.00 -7.33 16.13
CA HIS A 100 -6.92 -6.20 15.94
C HIS A 100 -8.29 -6.64 15.40
N LEU A 101 -8.29 -7.55 14.41
CA LEU A 101 -9.54 -8.13 13.88
C LEU A 101 -10.29 -8.91 14.97
N GLY A 102 -9.58 -9.71 15.77
CA GLY A 102 -10.16 -10.46 16.90
C GLY A 102 -10.73 -9.58 18.01
N ALA A 103 -10.21 -8.37 18.18
CA ALA A 103 -10.75 -7.37 19.08
C ALA A 103 -12.00 -6.64 18.52
N GLY A 104 -12.43 -6.93 17.31
CA GLY A 104 -13.59 -6.31 16.66
C GLY A 104 -13.36 -4.86 16.23
N GLU A 105 -12.11 -4.47 16.01
CA GLU A 105 -11.76 -3.14 15.53
C GLU A 105 -12.08 -2.98 14.03
N LEU A 106 -12.40 -1.77 13.59
CA LEU A 106 -12.52 -1.48 12.17
C LEU A 106 -11.11 -1.40 11.57
N CYS A 107 -10.75 -2.40 10.78
CA CYS A 107 -9.42 -2.53 10.20
C CYS A 107 -9.43 -2.26 8.70
N ALA A 108 -8.44 -1.50 8.19
CA ALA A 108 -8.19 -1.34 6.77
C ALA A 108 -6.69 -1.33 6.46
N VAL A 109 -6.32 -1.86 5.30
CA VAL A 109 -5.00 -1.60 4.72
C VAL A 109 -5.08 -0.32 3.88
N VAL A 110 -4.11 0.58 4.07
CA VAL A 110 -4.02 1.88 3.38
C VAL A 110 -2.67 1.95 2.65
N THR A 111 -2.66 1.81 1.34
CA THR A 111 -1.42 1.68 0.55
C THR A 111 -1.40 2.58 -0.68
N ALA A 112 -0.21 3.06 -1.05
CA ALA A 112 -0.01 3.81 -2.29
C ALA A 112 -0.09 2.91 -3.53
N THR A 113 0.25 1.63 -3.39
CA THR A 113 0.19 0.63 -4.46
C THR A 113 -1.24 0.43 -4.93
N ASN A 114 -1.40 0.20 -6.22
CA ASN A 114 -2.72 0.13 -6.85
C ASN A 114 -3.55 -1.08 -6.38
N SER A 115 -4.88 -0.91 -6.35
CA SER A 115 -5.84 -1.91 -5.84
C SER A 115 -5.83 -3.21 -6.64
N PHE A 116 -5.51 -3.18 -7.94
CA PHE A 116 -5.42 -4.39 -8.75
C PHE A 116 -4.37 -5.35 -8.19
N VAL A 117 -3.20 -4.85 -7.82
CA VAL A 117 -2.10 -5.66 -7.25
C VAL A 117 -2.41 -6.04 -5.80
N THR A 118 -2.88 -5.09 -4.99
CA THR A 118 -2.94 -5.23 -3.53
C THR A 118 -4.19 -5.92 -2.99
N ALA A 119 -5.32 -5.90 -3.71
CA ALA A 119 -6.55 -6.52 -3.23
C ALA A 119 -6.41 -8.03 -2.89
N PRO A 120 -5.76 -8.89 -3.69
CA PRO A 120 -5.53 -10.28 -3.30
C PRO A 120 -4.56 -10.40 -2.11
N ILE A 121 -3.58 -9.49 -1.99
CA ILE A 121 -2.62 -9.51 -0.88
C ILE A 121 -3.32 -9.23 0.45
N VAL A 122 -4.18 -8.22 0.47
CA VAL A 122 -4.95 -7.83 1.68
C VAL A 122 -5.87 -8.96 2.14
N ARG A 123 -6.43 -9.74 1.20
CA ARG A 123 -7.21 -10.94 1.54
C ARG A 123 -6.39 -12.01 2.28
N GLU A 124 -5.08 -12.13 2.01
CA GLU A 124 -4.18 -13.06 2.73
C GLU A 124 -4.07 -12.72 4.23
N PHE A 125 -4.31 -11.47 4.61
CA PHE A 125 -4.36 -11.02 6.01
C PHE A 125 -5.77 -11.09 6.63
N GLY A 126 -6.80 -11.39 5.84
CA GLY A 126 -8.19 -11.37 6.29
C GLY A 126 -8.76 -9.98 6.58
N VAL A 127 -8.07 -8.91 6.15
CA VAL A 127 -8.56 -7.53 6.34
C VAL A 127 -9.70 -7.24 5.36
N PRO A 128 -10.88 -6.81 5.84
CA PRO A 128 -12.04 -6.65 4.98
C PRO A 128 -12.00 -5.39 4.10
N HIS A 129 -11.18 -4.41 4.45
CA HIS A 129 -11.13 -3.11 3.78
C HIS A 129 -9.76 -2.79 3.23
N LEU A 130 -9.74 -2.29 1.99
CA LEU A 130 -8.56 -1.80 1.31
C LEU A 130 -8.80 -0.36 0.86
N VAL A 131 -7.91 0.53 1.22
CA VAL A 131 -7.82 1.91 0.75
C VAL A 131 -6.53 2.04 -0.05
N ALA A 132 -6.64 2.07 -1.38
CA ALA A 132 -5.50 2.01 -2.29
C ALA A 132 -5.63 3.06 -3.39
N THR A 133 -4.58 3.22 -4.19
CA THR A 133 -4.69 3.93 -5.46
C THR A 133 -5.55 3.11 -6.43
N GLU A 134 -6.60 3.70 -6.99
CA GLU A 134 -7.53 2.99 -7.88
C GLU A 134 -7.11 3.16 -9.34
N PRO A 135 -6.79 2.07 -10.07
CA PRO A 135 -6.63 2.14 -11.51
C PRO A 135 -7.96 2.43 -12.19
N GLU A 136 -7.97 3.42 -13.09
CA GLU A 136 -9.15 3.70 -13.87
C GLU A 136 -9.46 2.57 -14.86
N SER A 137 -10.74 2.21 -14.97
CA SER A 137 -11.20 1.24 -15.95
C SER A 137 -12.38 1.75 -16.75
N GLU A 138 -12.38 1.49 -18.07
CA GLU A 138 -13.45 1.78 -18.99
C GLU A 138 -13.84 0.50 -19.76
N ALA A 139 -15.11 0.19 -19.83
CA ALA A 139 -15.63 -1.03 -20.48
C ALA A 139 -14.90 -2.33 -20.05
N GLY A 140 -14.53 -2.43 -18.77
CA GLY A 140 -13.85 -3.61 -18.19
C GLY A 140 -12.36 -3.72 -18.52
N ARG A 141 -11.73 -2.66 -19.03
CA ARG A 141 -10.28 -2.60 -19.31
C ARG A 141 -9.64 -1.43 -18.56
N PHE A 142 -8.44 -1.62 -18.06
CA PHE A 142 -7.67 -0.52 -17.48
C PHE A 142 -7.24 0.47 -18.55
N THR A 143 -7.27 1.76 -18.20
CA THR A 143 -6.89 2.85 -19.12
C THR A 143 -5.42 3.28 -18.96
N GLY A 144 -4.74 2.84 -17.92
CA GLY A 144 -3.41 3.30 -17.52
C GLY A 144 -3.43 4.59 -16.71
N ARG A 145 -4.61 5.12 -16.40
CA ARG A 145 -4.79 6.31 -15.55
C ARG A 145 -5.28 5.91 -14.15
N VAL A 146 -5.26 6.87 -13.26
CA VAL A 146 -5.80 6.74 -11.89
C VAL A 146 -7.23 7.27 -11.86
N ALA A 147 -8.11 6.57 -11.17
CA ALA A 147 -9.45 7.05 -10.82
C ALA A 147 -9.37 7.81 -9.49
N GLY A 148 -9.65 9.11 -9.53
CA GLY A 148 -9.67 9.95 -8.34
C GLY A 148 -8.28 10.30 -7.79
N THR A 149 -8.17 10.45 -6.47
CA THR A 149 -6.94 10.86 -5.79
C THR A 149 -6.02 9.66 -5.55
N PRO A 150 -4.72 9.72 -5.92
CA PRO A 150 -3.73 8.71 -5.52
C PRO A 150 -3.64 8.57 -4.00
N CYS A 151 -3.53 7.35 -3.50
CA CYS A 151 -3.41 7.05 -2.07
C CYS A 151 -1.96 7.25 -1.57
N PHE A 152 -1.42 8.45 -1.74
CA PHE A 152 -0.03 8.79 -1.41
C PHE A 152 0.02 10.10 -0.62
N ARG A 153 0.83 10.14 0.46
CA ARG A 153 0.98 11.30 1.36
C ARG A 153 -0.38 11.83 1.84
N GLU A 154 -0.68 13.10 1.58
CA GLU A 154 -1.95 13.74 1.91
C GLU A 154 -3.14 13.04 1.26
N GLY A 155 -2.92 12.41 0.09
CA GLY A 155 -3.93 11.59 -0.57
C GLY A 155 -4.37 10.39 0.26
N LYS A 156 -3.51 9.81 1.13
CA LYS A 156 -3.93 8.76 2.07
C LYS A 156 -5.01 9.28 3.02
N LEU A 157 -4.87 10.51 3.54
CA LEU A 157 -5.88 11.13 4.40
C LEU A 157 -7.22 11.25 3.69
N GLN A 158 -7.20 11.85 2.49
CA GLN A 158 -8.41 12.05 1.70
C GLN A 158 -9.09 10.71 1.39
N ARG A 159 -8.33 9.69 0.95
CA ARG A 159 -8.87 8.37 0.63
C ARG A 159 -9.45 7.66 1.85
N VAL A 160 -8.84 7.79 3.03
CA VAL A 160 -9.38 7.26 4.29
C VAL A 160 -10.69 7.97 4.66
N ASP A 161 -10.76 9.30 4.55
CA ASP A 161 -11.99 10.04 4.82
C ASP A 161 -13.11 9.67 3.82
N GLU A 162 -12.80 9.51 2.52
CA GLU A 162 -13.75 9.04 1.49
C GLU A 162 -14.26 7.62 1.78
N TRP A 163 -13.36 6.70 2.17
CA TRP A 163 -13.72 5.33 2.55
C TRP A 163 -14.64 5.31 3.77
N LEU A 164 -14.31 6.05 4.83
CA LEU A 164 -15.14 6.16 6.02
C LEU A 164 -16.51 6.75 5.69
N ALA A 165 -16.56 7.81 4.88
CA ALA A 165 -17.82 8.40 4.45
C ALA A 165 -18.69 7.40 3.66
N GLY A 166 -18.09 6.55 2.84
CA GLY A 166 -18.77 5.45 2.14
C GLY A 166 -19.39 4.41 3.08
N LEU A 167 -18.87 4.29 4.32
CA LEU A 167 -19.44 3.47 5.39
C LEU A 167 -20.43 4.24 6.28
N GLY A 168 -20.70 5.51 5.99
CA GLY A 168 -21.51 6.39 6.85
C GLY A 168 -20.80 6.80 8.12
N LEU A 169 -19.46 6.76 8.13
CA LEU A 169 -18.62 7.07 9.29
C LEU A 169 -17.74 8.30 9.03
N HIS A 170 -17.26 8.91 10.11
CA HIS A 170 -16.28 9.99 10.09
C HIS A 170 -15.15 9.69 11.07
N PHE A 171 -13.95 10.17 10.77
CA PHE A 171 -12.75 9.92 11.60
C PHE A 171 -12.94 10.35 13.06
N THR A 172 -13.68 11.43 13.30
CA THR A 172 -13.97 11.97 14.64
C THR A 172 -14.87 11.08 15.51
N GLN A 173 -15.52 10.07 14.96
CA GLN A 173 -16.36 9.13 15.70
C GLN A 173 -15.56 8.01 16.40
N PHE A 174 -14.25 7.91 16.08
CA PHE A 174 -13.38 6.92 16.71
C PHE A 174 -12.73 7.50 17.95
N GLU A 175 -13.03 6.91 19.10
CA GLU A 175 -12.42 7.26 20.39
C GLU A 175 -10.94 6.88 20.41
N ASP A 176 -10.57 5.86 19.63
CA ASP A 176 -9.22 5.38 19.48
C ASP A 176 -8.92 5.07 18.01
N SER A 177 -7.69 5.42 17.57
CA SER A 177 -7.25 5.18 16.20
C SER A 177 -5.76 4.90 16.15
N ARG A 178 -5.37 3.93 15.33
CA ARG A 178 -3.97 3.51 15.14
C ARG A 178 -3.61 3.48 13.67
N PHE A 179 -2.34 3.76 13.38
CA PHE A 179 -1.77 3.54 12.06
C PHE A 179 -0.35 3.02 12.19
N TYR A 180 -0.08 1.92 11.50
CA TYR A 180 1.20 1.24 11.41
C TYR A 180 1.83 1.52 10.07
N SER A 181 3.06 2.05 10.02
CA SER A 181 3.77 2.36 8.77
C SER A 181 5.29 2.36 8.97
N ASP A 182 6.02 2.04 7.88
CA ASP A 182 7.48 2.12 7.78
C ASP A 182 7.98 3.45 7.20
N SER A 183 7.10 4.23 6.54
CA SER A 183 7.50 5.31 5.64
C SER A 183 7.24 6.72 6.18
N HIS A 184 8.24 7.61 6.03
CA HIS A 184 8.06 9.05 6.28
C HIS A 184 7.02 9.70 5.36
N ASN A 185 6.73 9.13 4.20
CA ASN A 185 5.69 9.61 3.30
C ASN A 185 4.28 9.50 3.93
N ASP A 186 4.14 8.70 4.98
CA ASP A 186 2.89 8.49 5.71
C ASP A 186 2.72 9.42 6.93
N LEU A 187 3.65 10.33 7.15
CA LEU A 187 3.57 11.32 8.23
C LEU A 187 2.20 12.02 8.32
N PRO A 188 1.57 12.46 7.21
CA PRO A 188 0.25 13.10 7.30
C PRO A 188 -0.80 12.22 7.99
N LEU A 189 -0.85 10.90 7.70
CA LEU A 189 -1.80 9.98 8.33
C LEU A 189 -1.35 9.54 9.72
N LEU A 190 -0.04 9.36 9.95
CA LEU A 190 0.51 9.09 11.29
C LEU A 190 0.22 10.22 12.28
N GLU A 191 0.24 11.47 11.83
CA GLU A 191 -0.11 12.63 12.66
C GLU A 191 -1.61 12.75 12.94
N ARG A 192 -2.45 12.15 12.11
CA ARG A 192 -3.91 12.20 12.24
C ARG A 192 -4.46 11.23 13.28
N VAL A 193 -3.83 10.07 13.42
CA VAL A 193 -4.27 9.03 14.35
C VAL A 193 -3.85 9.33 15.77
N ARG A 194 -4.56 8.74 16.74
CA ARG A 194 -4.21 8.87 18.16
C ARG A 194 -2.92 8.13 18.51
N HIS A 195 -2.70 6.98 17.90
CA HIS A 195 -1.55 6.11 18.15
C HIS A 195 -0.82 5.81 16.83
N ALA A 196 0.18 6.63 16.52
CA ALA A 196 1.11 6.36 15.45
C ALA A 196 2.12 5.29 15.89
N VAL A 197 2.37 4.29 15.06
CA VAL A 197 3.35 3.22 15.31
C VAL A 197 4.27 3.09 14.11
N ALA A 198 5.56 3.31 14.32
CA ALA A 198 6.58 3.11 13.29
C ALA A 198 7.03 1.65 13.26
N VAL A 199 6.91 1.00 12.11
CA VAL A 199 7.23 -0.41 11.90
C VAL A 199 8.46 -0.52 11.02
N ASP A 200 9.58 -1.06 11.54
CA ASP A 200 10.84 -1.17 10.79
C ASP A 200 11.16 0.10 9.94
N PRO A 201 11.07 1.32 10.52
CA PRO A 201 10.91 2.56 9.79
C PRO A 201 12.13 2.95 8.96
N ASP A 202 11.89 3.68 7.88
CA ASP A 202 12.95 4.40 7.19
C ASP A 202 13.68 5.39 8.12
N PRO A 203 14.89 5.85 7.77
CA PRO A 203 15.67 6.72 8.65
C PRO A 203 14.94 8.02 9.05
N GLN A 204 14.10 8.58 8.16
CA GLN A 204 13.39 9.84 8.40
C GLN A 204 12.22 9.60 9.37
N LEU A 205 11.39 8.59 9.12
CA LEU A 205 10.33 8.21 10.04
C LEU A 205 10.89 7.77 11.40
N GLY A 206 11.99 7.00 11.41
CA GLY A 206 12.64 6.59 12.66
C GLY A 206 13.14 7.76 13.49
N ALA A 207 13.67 8.83 12.87
CA ALA A 207 14.06 10.05 13.56
C ALA A 207 12.83 10.79 14.10
N GLU A 208 11.77 10.91 13.32
CA GLU A 208 10.53 11.57 13.71
C GLU A 208 9.79 10.82 14.83
N ALA A 209 9.73 9.49 14.76
CA ALA A 209 9.14 8.67 15.81
C ALA A 209 9.85 8.87 17.17
N ARG A 210 11.18 8.89 17.17
CA ARG A 210 11.96 9.20 18.39
C ARG A 210 11.67 10.60 18.92
N ARG A 211 11.62 11.61 18.03
CA ARG A 211 11.33 12.99 18.41
C ARG A 211 9.95 13.16 19.06
N ARG A 212 8.96 12.41 18.57
CA ARG A 212 7.56 12.48 19.04
C ARG A 212 7.22 11.47 20.12
N GLY A 213 8.12 10.55 20.45
CA GLY A 213 7.87 9.48 21.41
C GLY A 213 6.89 8.41 20.89
N TRP A 214 6.82 8.24 19.56
CA TRP A 214 6.00 7.19 18.97
C TRP A 214 6.68 5.83 19.16
N PRO A 215 5.93 4.77 19.43
CA PRO A 215 6.47 3.43 19.46
C PRO A 215 7.14 3.05 18.14
N VAL A 216 8.30 2.38 18.26
CA VAL A 216 9.00 1.75 17.12
C VAL A 216 9.02 0.26 17.39
N ILE A 217 8.46 -0.52 16.46
CA ILE A 217 8.41 -1.98 16.56
C ILE A 217 9.05 -2.63 15.33
N SER A 218 9.35 -3.91 15.43
CA SER A 218 9.77 -4.73 14.28
C SER A 218 8.85 -5.92 14.12
N LEU A 219 8.43 -6.17 12.88
CA LEU A 219 7.68 -7.36 12.48
C LEU A 219 8.58 -8.40 11.77
N ARG A 220 9.87 -8.07 11.58
CA ARG A 220 10.91 -8.93 10.98
C ARG A 220 11.58 -9.83 11.99
#